data_7c4c11c4036c548184e4778aa314e524
#
_entry.id   7c4c11c4036c548184e4778aa314e524
#
_cell.length_a   1.000
_cell.length_b   1.000
_cell.length_c   1.000
_cell.angle_alpha   90.00
_cell.angle_beta   90.00
_cell.angle_gamma   90.00
#
_symmetry.space_group_name_H-M   'P 1'
#
loop_
_entity.id
_entity.type
_entity.pdbx_description
1 polymer ?
#
loop_
_entity_poly.entity_id
_entity_poly.type
_entity_poly.pdbx_seq_one_letter_code
_entity_poly.pdbx_strand_id
1 'polypeptide(L)'
;MIYKIFKSNRDYNFKNQIERASISIMNNIAEGFERRSNKDFRQFLYFAKGSSGEVRKMLYLAKELNYIDEIEYNNLKELSLDISRMTAGLIKTLNLFKSNFNI
;
A
#
# COMPACT_ATOMS: atom_id res chain seq x y z
N MET A 1 -3.79 -3.82 11.37
CA MET A 1 -4.72 -4.87 10.90
C MET A 1 -4.02 -6.11 10.39
N ILE A 2 -3.12 -5.95 9.43
CA ILE A 2 -2.35 -7.08 8.88
C ILE A 2 -1.60 -7.84 9.99
N TYR A 3 -0.93 -7.13 10.88
CA TYR A 3 -0.21 -7.74 12.00
C TYR A 3 -1.12 -8.61 12.88
N LYS A 4 -2.30 -8.10 13.23
CA LYS A 4 -3.23 -8.83 14.09
C LYS A 4 -3.73 -10.12 13.43
N ILE A 5 -4.09 -10.04 12.15
CA ILE A 5 -4.67 -11.15 11.41
C ILE A 5 -3.64 -12.25 11.18
N PHE A 6 -2.39 -11.89 10.89
CA PHE A 6 -1.34 -12.87 10.58
C PHE A 6 -0.40 -13.18 11.75
N LYS A 7 -0.65 -12.64 12.93
CA LYS A 7 0.21 -12.80 14.10
C LYS A 7 0.55 -14.25 14.41
N SER A 8 -0.43 -15.15 14.32
CA SER A 8 -0.29 -16.57 14.63
C SER A 8 0.00 -17.43 13.42
N ASN A 9 0.17 -16.84 12.25
CA ASN A 9 0.42 -17.59 11.03
C ASN A 9 1.82 -18.19 11.07
N ARG A 10 1.91 -19.50 10.80
CA ARG A 10 3.18 -20.24 10.84
C ARG A 10 3.92 -20.25 9.53
N ASP A 11 3.31 -19.76 8.46
CA ASP A 11 4.01 -19.52 7.20
C ASP A 11 4.79 -18.22 7.32
N TYR A 12 5.97 -18.31 7.89
CA TYR A 12 6.78 -17.13 8.22
C TYR A 12 7.23 -16.36 6.99
N ASN A 13 7.47 -17.04 5.88
CA ASN A 13 7.82 -16.36 4.63
C ASN A 13 6.67 -15.50 4.15
N PHE A 14 5.47 -16.05 4.11
CA PHE A 14 4.27 -15.31 3.73
C PHE A 14 4.03 -14.13 4.68
N LYS A 15 4.05 -14.41 5.97
CA LYS A 15 3.84 -13.40 7.02
C LYS A 15 4.83 -12.25 6.88
N ASN A 16 6.12 -12.55 6.73
CA ASN A 16 7.16 -11.54 6.59
C ASN A 16 6.97 -10.70 5.33
N GLN A 17 6.60 -11.30 4.22
CA GLN A 17 6.37 -10.58 2.96
C GLN A 17 5.19 -9.63 3.03
N ILE A 18 4.05 -10.08 3.56
CA ILE A 18 2.86 -9.22 3.65
C ILE A 18 3.05 -8.10 4.66
N GLU A 19 3.73 -8.36 5.77
CA GLU A 19 4.08 -7.35 6.75
C GLU A 19 5.03 -6.31 6.15
N ARG A 20 6.04 -6.76 5.42
CA ARG A 20 7.00 -5.88 4.74
C ARG A 20 6.32 -4.98 3.71
N ALA A 21 5.45 -5.55 2.89
CA ALA A 21 4.69 -4.79 1.90
C ALA A 21 3.79 -3.75 2.57
N SER A 22 3.16 -4.10 3.69
CA SER A 22 2.29 -3.19 4.44
C SER A 22 3.08 -2.04 5.05
N ILE A 23 4.23 -2.32 5.65
CA ILE A 23 5.12 -1.30 6.21
C ILE A 23 5.65 -0.39 5.10
N SER A 24 5.97 -0.96 3.94
CA SER A 24 6.46 -0.19 2.79
C SER A 24 5.47 0.87 2.32
N ILE A 25 4.17 0.61 2.40
CA ILE A 25 3.15 1.62 2.07
C ILE A 25 3.35 2.85 2.95
N MET A 26 3.38 2.65 4.27
CA MET A 26 3.50 3.73 5.24
C MET A 26 4.84 4.46 5.12
N ASN A 27 5.92 3.70 4.98
CA ASN A 27 7.26 4.28 4.89
C ASN A 27 7.42 5.15 3.65
N ASN A 28 6.88 4.72 2.52
CA ASN A 28 6.96 5.49 1.28
C ASN A 28 6.11 6.75 1.34
N ILE A 29 4.94 6.70 1.95
CA ILE A 29 4.11 7.89 2.14
C ILE A 29 4.83 8.90 3.04
N ALA A 30 5.35 8.44 4.19
CA ALA A 30 6.06 9.28 5.15
C ALA A 30 7.33 9.89 4.51
N GLU A 31 8.09 9.07 3.79
CA GLU A 31 9.29 9.53 3.10
C GLU A 31 8.96 10.57 2.05
N GLY A 32 7.85 10.39 1.33
CA GLY A 32 7.38 11.34 0.34
C GLY A 32 7.09 12.71 0.93
N PHE A 33 6.45 12.75 2.10
CA PHE A 33 6.14 14.00 2.79
C PHE A 33 7.40 14.75 3.25
N GLU A 34 8.51 14.04 3.46
CA GLU A 34 9.79 14.63 3.86
C GLU A 34 10.54 15.26 2.69
N ARG A 35 10.13 14.97 1.46
CA ARG A 35 10.81 15.45 0.25
C ARG A 35 10.47 16.91 -0.06
N ARG A 36 11.45 17.64 -0.62
CA ARG A 36 11.27 19.05 -0.94
C ARG A 36 10.62 19.27 -2.31
N SER A 37 10.77 18.33 -3.24
CA SER A 37 10.22 18.48 -4.57
C SER A 37 8.98 17.61 -4.75
N ASN A 38 8.03 18.13 -5.55
CA ASN A 38 6.83 17.36 -5.91
C ASN A 38 7.18 16.14 -6.76
N LYS A 39 8.26 16.21 -7.54
CA LYS A 39 8.73 15.09 -8.33
C LYS A 39 9.10 13.91 -7.42
N ASP A 40 9.88 14.16 -6.38
CA ASP A 40 10.30 13.12 -5.44
C ASP A 40 9.10 12.60 -4.64
N PHE A 41 8.23 13.50 -4.21
CA PHE A 41 6.99 13.11 -3.50
C PHE A 41 6.17 12.14 -4.36
N ARG A 42 5.95 12.48 -5.63
CA ARG A 42 5.22 11.59 -6.56
C ARG A 42 5.89 10.23 -6.67
N GLN A 43 7.21 10.18 -6.75
CA GLN A 43 7.94 8.94 -6.89
C GLN A 43 7.67 8.02 -5.69
N PHE A 44 7.71 8.56 -4.47
CA PHE A 44 7.41 7.79 -3.27
C PHE A 44 5.94 7.36 -3.20
N LEU A 45 5.02 8.17 -3.72
CA LEU A 45 3.60 7.79 -3.81
C LEU A 45 3.40 6.65 -4.80
N TYR A 46 4.12 6.62 -5.90
CA TYR A 46 4.08 5.48 -6.83
C TYR A 46 4.61 4.21 -6.17
N PHE A 47 5.66 4.31 -5.37
CA PHE A 47 6.17 3.17 -4.61
C PHE A 47 5.13 2.67 -3.61
N ALA A 48 4.47 3.58 -2.89
CA ALA A 48 3.40 3.22 -1.96
C ALA A 48 2.24 2.52 -2.67
N LYS A 49 1.85 3.03 -3.83
CA LYS A 49 0.80 2.43 -4.65
C LYS A 49 1.18 1.02 -5.11
N GLY A 50 2.43 0.83 -5.52
CA GLY A 50 2.95 -0.49 -5.89
C GLY A 50 2.93 -1.46 -4.73
N SER A 51 3.33 -1.01 -3.53
CA SER A 51 3.29 -1.83 -2.32
C SER A 51 1.86 -2.21 -1.94
N SER A 52 0.90 -1.31 -2.13
CA SER A 52 -0.51 -1.60 -1.90
C SER A 52 -1.03 -2.68 -2.84
N GLY A 53 -0.61 -2.64 -4.11
CA GLY A 53 -0.91 -3.70 -5.08
C GLY A 53 -0.33 -5.05 -4.67
N GLU A 54 0.89 -5.05 -4.15
CA GLU A 54 1.54 -6.26 -3.63
C GLU A 54 0.74 -6.84 -2.46
N VAL A 55 0.29 -6.01 -1.53
CA VAL A 55 -0.56 -6.44 -0.42
C VAL A 55 -1.82 -7.11 -0.94
N ARG A 56 -2.49 -6.53 -1.95
CA ARG A 56 -3.71 -7.12 -2.53
C ARG A 56 -3.45 -8.50 -3.12
N LYS A 57 -2.34 -8.67 -3.84
CA LYS A 57 -1.95 -9.98 -4.39
C LYS A 57 -1.78 -11.00 -3.28
N MET A 58 -1.10 -10.63 -2.20
CA MET A 58 -0.85 -11.52 -1.08
C MET A 58 -2.11 -11.81 -0.29
N LEU A 59 -3.04 -10.87 -0.18
CA LEU A 59 -4.34 -11.10 0.44
C LEU A 59 -5.16 -12.14 -0.34
N TYR A 60 -5.13 -12.07 -1.67
CA TYR A 60 -5.79 -13.06 -2.51
C TYR A 60 -5.18 -14.45 -2.28
N LEU A 61 -3.85 -14.53 -2.24
CA LEU A 61 -3.15 -15.79 -1.94
C LEU A 61 -3.51 -16.30 -0.55
N ALA A 62 -3.57 -15.42 0.43
CA ALA A 62 -3.96 -15.78 1.80
C ALA A 62 -5.36 -16.41 1.85
N LYS A 63 -6.29 -15.85 1.09
CA LYS A 63 -7.65 -16.41 0.98
C LYS A 63 -7.60 -17.80 0.35
N GLU A 64 -6.87 -17.96 -0.74
CA GLU A 64 -6.75 -19.25 -1.43
C GLU A 64 -6.08 -20.31 -0.56
N LEU A 65 -5.14 -19.90 0.29
CA LEU A 65 -4.47 -20.81 1.23
C LEU A 65 -5.23 -21.01 2.54
N ASN A 66 -6.42 -20.40 2.65
CA ASN A 66 -7.26 -20.46 3.86
C ASN A 66 -6.60 -19.86 5.11
N TYR A 67 -5.69 -18.90 4.94
CA TYR A 67 -5.11 -18.14 6.05
C TYR A 67 -6.08 -17.10 6.59
N ILE A 68 -6.98 -16.62 5.73
CA ILE A 68 -8.06 -15.69 6.07
C ILE A 68 -9.34 -16.17 5.41
N ASP A 69 -10.48 -15.75 5.96
CA ASP A 69 -11.78 -16.08 5.39
C ASP A 69 -12.19 -15.01 4.33
N GLU A 70 -13.32 -15.25 3.70
CA GLU A 70 -13.85 -14.38 2.64
C GLU A 70 -14.15 -12.97 3.17
N ILE A 71 -14.68 -12.86 4.39
CA ILE A 71 -15.04 -11.58 5.00
C ILE A 71 -13.78 -10.78 5.30
N GLU A 72 -12.79 -11.40 5.91
CA GLU A 72 -11.49 -10.77 6.20
C GLU A 72 -10.82 -10.33 4.90
N TYR A 73 -10.84 -11.17 3.89
CA TYR A 73 -10.28 -10.84 2.58
C TYR A 73 -10.93 -9.60 1.98
N ASN A 74 -12.27 -9.57 1.96
CA ASN A 74 -12.99 -8.45 1.36
C ASN A 74 -12.73 -7.15 2.12
N ASN A 75 -12.69 -7.20 3.44
CA ASN A 75 -12.42 -6.01 4.27
C ASN A 75 -11.01 -5.46 4.04
N LEU A 76 -10.00 -6.33 4.04
CA LEU A 76 -8.61 -5.91 3.85
C LEU A 76 -8.37 -5.44 2.42
N LYS A 77 -8.97 -6.10 1.44
CA LYS A 77 -8.91 -5.69 0.03
C LYS A 77 -9.46 -4.27 -0.15
N GLU A 78 -10.62 -3.97 0.43
CA GLU A 78 -11.21 -2.64 0.32
C GLU A 78 -10.33 -1.56 0.94
N LEU A 79 -9.72 -1.83 2.10
CA LEU A 79 -8.78 -0.90 2.72
C LEU A 79 -7.57 -0.64 1.82
N SER A 80 -7.04 -1.68 1.20
CA SER A 80 -5.93 -1.59 0.27
C SER A 80 -6.29 -0.79 -0.99
N LEU A 81 -7.52 -0.97 -1.50
CA LEU A 81 -8.02 -0.20 -2.64
C LEU A 81 -8.20 1.27 -2.27
N ASP A 82 -8.68 1.57 -1.08
CA ASP A 82 -8.82 2.95 -0.61
C ASP A 82 -7.45 3.65 -0.55
N ILE A 83 -6.43 2.97 -0.05
CA ILE A 83 -5.06 3.50 -0.03
C ILE A 83 -4.59 3.80 -1.46
N SER A 84 -4.82 2.88 -2.39
CA SER A 84 -4.44 3.08 -3.80
C SER A 84 -5.16 4.27 -4.43
N ARG A 85 -6.46 4.44 -4.14
CA ARG A 85 -7.26 5.57 -4.64
C ARG A 85 -6.75 6.89 -4.07
N MET A 86 -6.44 6.93 -2.78
CA MET A 86 -5.91 8.12 -2.12
C MET A 86 -4.54 8.51 -2.67
N THR A 87 -3.64 7.55 -2.82
CA THR A 87 -2.32 7.82 -3.41
C THR A 87 -2.42 8.28 -4.86
N ALA A 88 -3.29 7.66 -5.65
CA ALA A 88 -3.55 8.07 -7.02
C ALA A 88 -4.09 9.50 -7.09
N GLY A 89 -4.99 9.87 -6.16
CA GLY A 89 -5.52 11.22 -6.05
C GLY A 89 -4.45 12.24 -5.73
N LEU A 90 -3.54 11.93 -4.80
CA LEU A 90 -2.42 12.80 -4.47
C LEU A 90 -1.47 12.97 -5.65
N ILE A 91 -1.16 11.89 -6.35
CA ILE A 91 -0.29 11.95 -7.55
C ILE A 91 -0.92 12.89 -8.59
N LYS A 92 -2.22 12.75 -8.84
CA LYS A 92 -2.94 13.58 -9.78
C LYS A 92 -2.89 15.06 -9.37
N THR A 93 -3.08 15.35 -8.09
CA THR A 93 -3.00 16.70 -7.56
C THR A 93 -1.61 17.30 -7.76
N LEU A 94 -0.55 16.53 -7.48
CA LEU A 94 0.82 16.99 -7.69
C LEU A 94 1.13 17.24 -9.16
N ASN A 95 0.57 16.44 -10.06
CA ASN A 95 0.70 16.65 -11.51
C ASN A 95 0.03 17.96 -11.94
N LEU A 96 -1.14 18.29 -11.35
CA LEU A 96 -1.81 19.56 -11.62
C LEU A 96 -0.97 20.74 -11.15
N PHE A 97 -0.40 20.67 -9.95
CA PHE A 97 0.50 21.71 -9.46
C PHE A 97 1.68 21.89 -10.38
N LYS A 98 2.29 20.81 -10.83
CA LYS A 98 3.40 20.86 -11.78
C LYS A 98 2.99 21.58 -13.08
N SER A 99 1.81 21.25 -13.62
CA SER A 99 1.31 21.88 -14.86
C SER A 99 1.03 23.35 -14.68
N ASN A 100 0.41 23.74 -13.55
CA ASN A 100 -0.05 25.11 -13.32
C ASN A 100 1.03 26.04 -12.82
N PHE A 101 1.99 25.52 -12.06
CA PHE A 101 3.02 26.33 -11.39
C PHE A 101 4.42 26.01 -11.84
N ASN A 102 4.57 25.16 -12.84
CA ASN A 102 5.87 24.79 -13.42
C ASN A 102 6.86 24.23 -12.38
N ILE A 103 6.34 23.47 -11.43
CA ILE A 103 7.11 22.87 -10.34
C ILE A 103 7.68 21.51 -10.73
#